data_07efa4aad2ae4d6072d3c3b0ae91c63b
#
_entry.id   07efa4aad2ae4d6072d3c3b0ae91c63b
#
_cell.length_a   1.000
_cell.length_b   1.000
_cell.length_c   1.000
_cell.angle_alpha   90.00
_cell.angle_beta   90.00
_cell.angle_gamma   90.00
#
_symmetry.space_group_name_H-M   'P 1'
#
loop_
_entity.id
_entity.type
_entity.pdbx_description
1 polymer ?
#
loop_
_entity_poly.entity_id
_entity_poly.type
_entity_poly.pdbx_seq_one_letter_code
_entity_poly.pdbx_strand_id
1 'polypeptide(L)'
;MSRNNPYHDWYIWRDPAPGGSMPNNWRSWFGGPAWEFDEKLGQYYLHIFDKSQPDLNWRNPDVRATMLDIFRYWLNKGVDGFRLDVFNAWYKEADLRDNPKQTGFHLRNFEKIDHIYEISQPEMIPALQDIRKILDAYPDRYVVGETFLADAAQARTYVGDDRLHAAFNYGYANSPFSAKAFGKAIQYWDSLHGEKAWPNYFLNNHDTSRSSIRYAGPDDDAKLKLLATMHLTVRGTPYLYYGEEIGMRNISLPYSQIQDPPGKRYWPLFKSRDGFRSPMQWNAHPFAGFSSVEPWLPVHPNYKVRNVTNQAGTPASLLNFYK
;
A
#
# COMPACT_ATOMS: atom_id res chain seq x y z
N MET A 1 -28.34 -2.87 -7.30
CA MET A 1 -28.82 -2.69 -5.91
C MET A 1 -30.03 -1.77 -5.99
N SER A 2 -30.98 -1.76 -5.04
CA SER A 2 -32.06 -0.75 -5.00
C SER A 2 -31.85 0.14 -3.78
N ARG A 3 -32.44 1.35 -3.78
CA ARG A 3 -32.39 2.24 -2.61
C ARG A 3 -32.99 1.62 -1.34
N ASN A 4 -33.89 0.65 -1.50
CA ASN A 4 -34.53 -0.08 -0.40
C ASN A 4 -33.77 -1.37 -0.01
N ASN A 5 -32.58 -1.61 -0.57
CA ASN A 5 -31.76 -2.77 -0.20
C ASN A 5 -31.20 -2.53 1.21
N PRO A 6 -31.29 -3.52 2.15
CA PRO A 6 -30.78 -3.36 3.52
C PRO A 6 -29.27 -3.07 3.58
N TYR A 7 -28.52 -3.37 2.53
CA TYR A 7 -27.09 -3.07 2.43
C TYR A 7 -26.80 -1.78 1.62
N HIS A 8 -27.80 -0.97 1.28
CA HIS A 8 -27.58 0.28 0.55
C HIS A 8 -26.61 1.19 1.33
N ASP A 9 -26.90 1.46 2.60
CA ASP A 9 -26.11 2.35 3.46
C ASP A 9 -24.76 1.75 3.94
N TRP A 10 -24.44 0.53 3.47
CA TRP A 10 -23.10 -0.05 3.69
C TRP A 10 -22.02 0.64 2.86
N TYR A 11 -22.43 1.33 1.80
CA TYR A 11 -21.58 2.13 0.93
C TYR A 11 -21.98 3.61 1.03
N ILE A 12 -21.11 4.49 0.58
CA ILE A 12 -21.33 5.94 0.65
C ILE A 12 -22.01 6.39 -0.63
N TRP A 13 -23.31 6.65 -0.56
CA TRP A 13 -24.15 7.14 -1.65
C TRP A 13 -24.57 8.59 -1.40
N ARG A 14 -24.71 9.38 -2.48
CA ARG A 14 -25.27 10.73 -2.44
C ARG A 14 -26.11 10.99 -3.67
N ASP A 15 -27.20 11.72 -3.49
CA ASP A 15 -27.95 12.27 -4.60
C ASP A 15 -27.09 13.31 -5.35
N PRO A 16 -27.34 13.51 -6.66
CA PRO A 16 -26.68 14.57 -7.40
C PRO A 16 -26.84 15.93 -6.72
N ALA A 17 -25.79 16.72 -6.73
CA ALA A 17 -25.89 18.12 -6.33
C ALA A 17 -26.74 18.94 -7.34
N PRO A 18 -27.14 20.18 -7.01
CA PRO A 18 -27.95 21.02 -7.91
C PRO A 18 -27.36 21.07 -9.31
N GLY A 19 -28.22 20.87 -10.32
CA GLY A 19 -27.82 20.79 -11.71
C GLY A 19 -27.28 19.41 -12.14
N GLY A 20 -27.41 18.37 -11.32
CA GLY A 20 -26.97 17.00 -11.64
C GLY A 20 -25.46 16.76 -11.44
N SER A 21 -24.77 17.71 -10.84
CA SER A 21 -23.32 17.60 -10.63
C SER A 21 -22.94 16.61 -9.51
N MET A 22 -21.64 16.27 -9.45
CA MET A 22 -21.09 15.42 -8.39
C MET A 22 -21.26 16.07 -7.00
N PRO A 23 -21.35 15.26 -5.93
CA PRO A 23 -21.58 15.74 -4.57
C PRO A 23 -20.54 16.73 -4.06
N ASN A 24 -19.25 16.53 -4.43
CA ASN A 24 -18.14 17.39 -4.06
C ASN A 24 -16.97 17.28 -5.05
N ASN A 25 -15.85 17.96 -4.74
CA ASN A 25 -14.68 18.05 -5.61
C ASN A 25 -13.67 16.89 -5.46
N TRP A 26 -13.96 15.84 -4.70
CA TRP A 26 -13.01 14.77 -4.38
C TRP A 26 -12.54 14.02 -5.62
N ARG A 27 -11.29 13.59 -5.57
CA ARG A 27 -10.60 12.94 -6.70
C ARG A 27 -10.11 11.56 -6.33
N SER A 28 -10.29 10.61 -7.25
CA SER A 28 -9.72 9.28 -7.12
C SER A 28 -8.20 9.31 -7.24
N TRP A 29 -7.52 8.52 -6.40
CA TRP A 29 -6.08 8.28 -6.49
C TRP A 29 -5.67 7.71 -7.86
N PHE A 30 -6.53 6.87 -8.45
CA PHE A 30 -6.30 6.31 -9.77
C PHE A 30 -6.69 7.26 -10.91
N GLY A 31 -7.11 8.46 -10.56
CA GLY A 31 -7.45 9.54 -11.48
C GLY A 31 -8.94 9.64 -11.76
N GLY A 32 -9.36 10.83 -12.18
CA GLY A 32 -10.76 11.19 -12.35
C GLY A 32 -11.43 11.63 -11.06
N PRO A 33 -12.76 11.77 -11.06
CA PRO A 33 -13.54 12.04 -9.86
C PRO A 33 -13.51 10.84 -8.90
N ALA A 34 -13.77 11.08 -7.62
CA ALA A 34 -13.99 10.02 -6.64
C ALA A 34 -15.47 9.56 -6.58
N TRP A 35 -16.30 10.06 -7.46
CA TRP A 35 -17.72 9.76 -7.54
C TRP A 35 -18.08 9.19 -8.90
N GLU A 36 -18.79 8.05 -8.91
CA GLU A 36 -19.34 7.43 -10.13
C GLU A 36 -20.86 7.41 -10.03
N PHE A 37 -21.53 7.80 -11.11
CA PHE A 37 -23.00 7.84 -11.17
C PHE A 37 -23.57 6.46 -11.54
N ASP A 38 -24.50 5.98 -10.72
CA ASP A 38 -25.29 4.78 -11.03
C ASP A 38 -26.66 5.21 -11.59
N GLU A 39 -26.85 5.00 -12.88
CA GLU A 39 -28.09 5.38 -13.58
C GLU A 39 -29.34 4.67 -13.03
N LYS A 40 -29.20 3.44 -12.50
CA LYS A 40 -30.31 2.66 -11.97
C LYS A 40 -30.80 3.20 -10.64
N LEU A 41 -29.89 3.71 -9.82
CA LEU A 41 -30.22 4.30 -8.53
C LEU A 41 -30.47 5.82 -8.63
N GLY A 42 -29.96 6.45 -9.68
CA GLY A 42 -29.95 7.91 -9.80
C GLY A 42 -29.12 8.58 -8.72
N GLN A 43 -28.05 7.92 -8.27
CA GLN A 43 -27.16 8.39 -7.20
C GLN A 43 -25.70 8.23 -7.59
N TYR A 44 -24.84 8.99 -6.94
CA TYR A 44 -23.38 8.79 -6.97
C TYR A 44 -22.94 7.90 -5.82
N TYR A 45 -22.00 6.97 -6.08
CA TYR A 45 -21.27 6.27 -5.04
C TYR A 45 -19.81 6.75 -4.97
N LEU A 46 -19.26 6.73 -3.76
CA LEU A 46 -17.88 7.13 -3.51
C LEU A 46 -16.90 5.98 -3.80
N HIS A 47 -15.77 6.30 -4.44
CA HIS A 47 -14.62 5.42 -4.60
C HIS A 47 -13.32 6.24 -4.59
N ILE A 48 -12.47 6.08 -3.59
CA ILE A 48 -11.19 6.81 -3.54
C ILE A 48 -10.17 6.23 -4.51
N PHE A 49 -10.29 4.94 -4.83
CA PHE A 49 -9.42 4.22 -5.76
C PHE A 49 -10.13 3.92 -7.08
N ASP A 50 -10.21 2.67 -7.49
CA ASP A 50 -10.92 2.30 -8.73
C ASP A 50 -12.44 2.35 -8.54
N LYS A 51 -13.16 2.68 -9.61
CA LYS A 51 -14.63 2.69 -9.58
C LYS A 51 -15.25 1.32 -9.30
N SER A 52 -14.52 0.23 -9.50
CA SER A 52 -14.92 -1.12 -9.11
C SER A 52 -14.73 -1.39 -7.61
N GLN A 53 -14.18 -0.43 -6.85
CA GLN A 53 -13.90 -0.51 -5.42
C GLN A 53 -14.69 0.56 -4.65
N PRO A 54 -16.05 0.45 -4.54
CA PRO A 54 -16.83 1.42 -3.78
C PRO A 54 -16.43 1.42 -2.31
N ASP A 55 -16.32 2.61 -1.72
CA ASP A 55 -15.92 2.78 -0.33
C ASP A 55 -17.02 2.35 0.64
N LEU A 56 -16.65 1.54 1.64
CA LEU A 56 -17.54 1.16 2.73
C LEU A 56 -17.84 2.36 3.63
N ASN A 57 -19.07 2.43 4.10
CA ASN A 57 -19.50 3.44 5.06
C ASN A 57 -19.17 3.01 6.50
N TRP A 58 -17.95 3.27 6.96
CA TRP A 58 -17.51 2.96 8.32
C TRP A 58 -18.26 3.72 9.42
N ARG A 59 -19.06 4.74 9.08
CA ARG A 59 -19.98 5.41 10.01
C ARG A 59 -21.24 4.61 10.26
N ASN A 60 -21.57 3.67 9.39
CA ASN A 60 -22.65 2.71 9.61
C ASN A 60 -22.21 1.69 10.68
N PRO A 61 -22.93 1.56 11.81
CA PRO A 61 -22.57 0.66 12.89
C PRO A 61 -22.57 -0.82 12.47
N ASP A 62 -23.44 -1.22 11.55
CA ASP A 62 -23.51 -2.59 11.05
C ASP A 62 -22.30 -2.95 10.20
N VAL A 63 -21.83 -2.01 9.36
CA VAL A 63 -20.57 -2.16 8.62
C VAL A 63 -19.42 -2.33 9.59
N ARG A 64 -19.29 -1.43 10.58
CA ARG A 64 -18.21 -1.51 11.58
C ARG A 64 -18.24 -2.83 12.33
N ALA A 65 -19.40 -3.26 12.83
CA ALA A 65 -19.55 -4.53 13.56
C ALA A 65 -19.14 -5.72 12.67
N THR A 66 -19.63 -5.75 11.43
CA THR A 66 -19.30 -6.84 10.49
C THR A 66 -17.83 -6.88 10.15
N MET A 67 -17.19 -5.72 9.93
CA MET A 67 -15.76 -5.66 9.68
C MET A 67 -14.95 -6.16 10.88
N LEU A 68 -15.34 -5.82 12.11
CA LEU A 68 -14.72 -6.36 13.33
C LEU A 68 -14.92 -7.88 13.47
N ASP A 69 -16.06 -8.41 13.05
CA ASP A 69 -16.30 -9.86 13.02
C ASP A 69 -15.47 -10.58 11.96
N ILE A 70 -15.13 -9.92 10.85
CA ILE A 70 -14.18 -10.46 9.85
C ILE A 70 -12.79 -10.66 10.48
N PHE A 71 -12.31 -9.74 11.33
CA PHE A 71 -11.06 -9.96 12.07
C PHE A 71 -11.14 -11.22 12.95
N ARG A 72 -12.21 -11.37 13.73
CA ARG A 72 -12.43 -12.57 14.57
C ARG A 72 -12.50 -13.85 13.75
N TYR A 73 -13.20 -13.80 12.61
CA TYR A 73 -13.32 -14.95 11.71
C TYR A 73 -11.96 -15.47 11.26
N TRP A 74 -11.08 -14.56 10.77
CA TRP A 74 -9.77 -14.96 10.29
C TRP A 74 -8.83 -15.37 11.43
N LEU A 75 -8.87 -14.72 12.59
CA LEU A 75 -8.12 -15.14 13.78
C LEU A 75 -8.53 -16.55 14.24
N ASN A 76 -9.83 -16.86 14.22
CA ASN A 76 -10.33 -18.20 14.52
C ASN A 76 -9.90 -19.26 13.47
N LYS A 77 -9.57 -18.83 12.24
CA LYS A 77 -8.96 -19.69 11.22
C LYS A 77 -7.45 -19.86 11.40
N GLY A 78 -6.85 -19.17 12.35
CA GLY A 78 -5.44 -19.33 12.71
C GLY A 78 -4.49 -18.39 11.99
N VAL A 79 -4.96 -17.26 11.40
CA VAL A 79 -4.02 -16.24 10.90
C VAL A 79 -3.29 -15.56 12.05
N ASP A 80 -2.01 -15.22 11.85
CA ASP A 80 -1.17 -14.64 12.90
C ASP A 80 -1.28 -13.12 12.98
N GLY A 81 -2.01 -12.49 12.05
CA GLY A 81 -2.21 -11.06 12.07
C GLY A 81 -2.70 -10.49 10.76
N PHE A 82 -2.63 -9.16 10.64
CA PHE A 82 -3.20 -8.44 9.51
C PHE A 82 -2.29 -7.30 9.03
N ARG A 83 -2.32 -7.06 7.72
CA ARG A 83 -1.92 -5.79 7.13
C ARG A 83 -3.20 -5.06 6.74
N LEU A 84 -3.40 -3.86 7.30
CA LEU A 84 -4.54 -3.02 6.99
C LEU A 84 -4.22 -2.12 5.81
N ASP A 85 -4.98 -2.31 4.73
CA ASP A 85 -4.82 -1.55 3.50
C ASP A 85 -5.40 -0.14 3.67
N VAL A 86 -4.58 0.88 3.44
CA VAL A 86 -4.96 2.30 3.42
C VAL A 86 -5.97 2.67 4.52
N PHE A 87 -5.78 2.11 5.71
CA PHE A 87 -6.77 2.17 6.79
C PHE A 87 -7.16 3.60 7.20
N ASN A 88 -6.23 4.55 7.10
CA ASN A 88 -6.50 5.94 7.46
C ASN A 88 -7.47 6.64 6.49
N ALA A 89 -7.90 5.97 5.43
CA ALA A 89 -8.94 6.43 4.52
C ALA A 89 -10.31 5.74 4.73
N TRP A 90 -10.50 4.92 5.76
CA TRP A 90 -11.78 4.24 5.97
C TRP A 90 -12.91 5.20 6.38
N TYR A 91 -12.62 6.18 7.23
CA TYR A 91 -13.59 7.22 7.60
C TYR A 91 -13.46 8.43 6.70
N LYS A 92 -14.60 8.97 6.32
CA LYS A 92 -14.74 10.23 5.59
C LYS A 92 -15.35 11.28 6.54
N GLU A 93 -15.06 12.54 6.31
CA GLU A 93 -15.76 13.64 6.99
C GLU A 93 -17.27 13.51 6.75
N ALA A 94 -18.08 13.79 7.80
CA ALA A 94 -19.51 13.47 7.80
C ALA A 94 -20.31 14.26 6.77
N ASP A 95 -19.98 15.53 6.59
CA ASP A 95 -20.69 16.44 5.68
C ASP A 95 -20.18 16.35 4.24
N LEU A 96 -19.09 15.60 4.00
CA LEU A 96 -18.48 15.41 2.68
C LEU A 96 -18.16 16.72 1.97
N ARG A 97 -17.61 17.69 2.71
CA ARG A 97 -17.26 19.03 2.21
C ARG A 97 -16.23 18.96 1.09
N ASP A 98 -16.23 20.00 0.24
CA ASP A 98 -15.18 20.19 -0.74
C ASP A 98 -13.80 20.31 -0.08
N ASN A 99 -12.82 19.57 -0.57
CA ASN A 99 -11.43 19.74 -0.16
C ASN A 99 -10.88 21.10 -0.62
N PRO A 100 -10.02 21.73 0.19
CA PRO A 100 -9.33 22.95 -0.22
C PRO A 100 -8.53 22.75 -1.51
N LYS A 101 -8.45 23.78 -2.33
CA LYS A 101 -7.66 23.75 -3.55
C LYS A 101 -6.18 23.96 -3.23
N GLN A 102 -5.33 23.13 -3.79
CA GLN A 102 -3.87 23.35 -3.80
C GLN A 102 -3.50 24.47 -4.76
N THR A 103 -2.55 25.30 -4.36
CA THR A 103 -1.95 26.32 -5.22
C THR A 103 -0.77 25.75 -6.00
N GLY A 104 -0.54 26.27 -7.24
CA GLY A 104 0.59 25.86 -8.07
C GLY A 104 0.21 24.97 -9.24
N PHE A 105 1.23 24.48 -9.95
CA PHE A 105 1.07 23.60 -11.10
C PHE A 105 1.13 22.14 -10.66
N HIS A 106 0.08 21.39 -10.96
CA HIS A 106 -0.03 19.97 -10.65
C HIS A 106 -0.37 19.18 -11.90
N LEU A 107 0.40 18.13 -12.18
CA LEU A 107 0.18 17.26 -13.35
C LEU A 107 -1.07 16.40 -13.22
N ARG A 108 -1.33 15.91 -12.02
CA ARG A 108 -2.48 15.04 -11.74
C ARG A 108 -3.61 15.84 -11.09
N ASN A 109 -4.85 15.62 -11.54
CA ASN A 109 -6.01 16.28 -10.94
C ASN A 109 -6.19 15.93 -9.45
N PHE A 110 -5.70 14.77 -9.02
CA PHE A 110 -5.65 14.38 -7.63
C PHE A 110 -4.85 15.38 -6.77
N GLU A 111 -3.73 15.84 -7.25
CA GLU A 111 -2.81 16.74 -6.53
C GLU A 111 -3.29 18.21 -6.47
N LYS A 112 -4.42 18.53 -7.13
CA LYS A 112 -4.98 19.89 -7.16
C LYS A 112 -5.83 20.25 -5.94
N ILE A 113 -6.02 19.32 -5.03
CA ILE A 113 -6.79 19.51 -3.79
C ILE A 113 -6.02 18.95 -2.59
N ASP A 114 -6.26 19.52 -1.42
CA ASP A 114 -5.79 18.99 -0.14
C ASP A 114 -6.74 17.89 0.33
N HIS A 115 -6.25 16.67 0.43
CA HIS A 115 -7.04 15.51 0.83
C HIS A 115 -7.20 15.42 2.34
N ILE A 116 -7.96 16.34 2.95
CA ILE A 116 -8.11 16.42 4.42
C ILE A 116 -9.45 15.86 4.93
N TYR A 117 -10.44 15.73 4.06
CA TYR A 117 -11.79 15.30 4.47
C TYR A 117 -12.07 13.82 4.19
N GLU A 118 -11.31 13.17 3.32
CA GLU A 118 -11.46 11.75 3.00
C GLU A 118 -10.41 10.84 3.64
N ILE A 119 -9.40 11.40 4.36
CA ILE A 119 -8.37 10.63 5.03
C ILE A 119 -8.14 11.12 6.46
N SER A 120 -7.56 10.26 7.28
CA SER A 120 -7.06 10.56 8.64
C SER A 120 -8.09 11.20 9.57
N GLN A 121 -9.36 10.82 9.42
CA GLN A 121 -10.41 11.33 10.30
C GLN A 121 -10.22 10.85 11.75
N PRO A 122 -10.64 11.65 12.75
CA PRO A 122 -10.44 11.33 14.17
C PRO A 122 -11.01 9.98 14.61
N GLU A 123 -12.08 9.52 13.96
CA GLU A 123 -12.74 8.25 14.26
C GLU A 123 -11.88 7.02 13.98
N MET A 124 -10.77 7.20 13.26
CA MET A 124 -9.82 6.10 13.06
C MET A 124 -9.21 5.59 14.35
N ILE A 125 -8.90 6.46 15.31
CA ILE A 125 -8.28 6.03 16.58
C ILE A 125 -9.17 5.07 17.35
N PRO A 126 -10.45 5.38 17.65
CA PRO A 126 -11.36 4.41 18.28
C PRO A 126 -11.54 3.11 17.48
N ALA A 127 -11.55 3.17 16.14
CA ALA A 127 -11.65 1.96 15.33
C ALA A 127 -10.42 1.05 15.45
N LEU A 128 -9.21 1.64 15.47
CA LEU A 128 -7.97 0.89 15.68
C LEU A 128 -7.90 0.30 17.10
N GLN A 129 -8.42 0.99 18.10
CA GLN A 129 -8.50 0.48 19.47
C GLN A 129 -9.42 -0.74 19.56
N ASP A 130 -10.55 -0.75 18.85
CA ASP A 130 -11.43 -1.92 18.82
C ASP A 130 -10.79 -3.10 18.09
N ILE A 131 -10.09 -2.86 16.98
CA ILE A 131 -9.31 -3.91 16.29
C ILE A 131 -8.23 -4.46 17.23
N ARG A 132 -7.51 -3.60 17.94
CA ARG A 132 -6.46 -4.01 18.87
C ARG A 132 -7.04 -4.89 20.01
N LYS A 133 -8.16 -4.52 20.62
CA LYS A 133 -8.83 -5.33 21.62
C LYS A 133 -9.19 -6.72 21.10
N ILE A 134 -9.56 -6.84 19.83
CA ILE A 134 -9.85 -8.13 19.22
C ILE A 134 -8.57 -8.96 19.09
N LEU A 135 -7.47 -8.36 18.62
CA LEU A 135 -6.20 -9.07 18.47
C LEU A 135 -5.66 -9.53 19.82
N ASP A 136 -5.73 -8.69 20.86
CA ASP A 136 -5.22 -8.98 22.20
C ASP A 136 -5.98 -10.13 22.89
N ALA A 137 -7.14 -10.53 22.38
CA ALA A 137 -7.86 -11.73 22.84
C ALA A 137 -7.25 -13.04 22.30
N TYR A 138 -6.27 -12.98 21.41
CA TYR A 138 -5.56 -14.11 20.82
C TYR A 138 -4.05 -13.98 21.11
N PRO A 139 -3.34 -15.07 21.47
CA PRO A 139 -1.91 -15.00 21.75
C PRO A 139 -1.10 -14.70 20.48
N ASP A 140 -0.05 -13.92 20.63
CA ASP A 140 0.98 -13.68 19.60
C ASP A 140 0.44 -13.17 18.25
N ARG A 141 -0.45 -12.17 18.30
CA ARG A 141 -1.02 -11.57 17.08
C ARG A 141 -0.38 -10.21 16.77
N TYR A 142 -0.24 -9.93 15.48
CA TYR A 142 0.41 -8.71 14.99
C TYR A 142 -0.46 -7.97 13.97
N VAL A 143 -0.48 -6.65 14.02
CA VAL A 143 -1.16 -5.82 13.02
C VAL A 143 -0.27 -4.66 12.60
N VAL A 144 -0.13 -4.50 11.29
CA VAL A 144 0.54 -3.37 10.65
C VAL A 144 -0.41 -2.63 9.71
N GLY A 145 -0.35 -1.31 9.71
CA GLY A 145 -1.19 -0.49 8.85
C GLY A 145 -0.40 0.18 7.73
N GLU A 146 -0.98 0.22 6.54
CA GLU A 146 -0.50 1.08 5.47
C GLU A 146 -1.17 2.45 5.58
N THR A 147 -0.34 3.50 5.75
CA THR A 147 -0.81 4.88 5.75
C THR A 147 -0.85 5.46 4.34
N PHE A 148 -1.87 6.23 4.04
CA PHE A 148 -2.04 6.91 2.77
C PHE A 148 -1.92 8.42 2.95
N LEU A 149 -1.08 9.07 2.18
CA LEU A 149 -0.79 10.51 2.24
C LEU A 149 -0.38 11.04 3.63
N ALA A 150 -0.04 10.16 4.56
CA ALA A 150 0.38 10.53 5.90
C ALA A 150 1.91 10.74 5.95
N ASP A 151 2.34 11.76 6.64
CA ASP A 151 3.74 11.91 7.02
C ASP A 151 4.11 10.98 8.19
N ALA A 152 5.38 10.96 8.57
CA ALA A 152 5.86 10.09 9.63
C ALA A 152 5.21 10.41 11.00
N ALA A 153 4.96 11.67 11.32
CA ALA A 153 4.33 12.06 12.57
C ALA A 153 2.87 11.58 12.63
N GLN A 154 2.12 11.77 11.56
CA GLN A 154 0.76 11.26 11.43
C GLN A 154 0.73 9.72 11.50
N ALA A 155 1.60 9.03 10.77
CA ALA A 155 1.71 7.57 10.81
C ALA A 155 1.97 7.06 12.23
N ARG A 156 2.83 7.74 13.00
CA ARG A 156 3.14 7.39 14.39
C ARG A 156 1.92 7.50 15.32
N THR A 157 0.97 8.40 15.07
CA THR A 157 -0.24 8.52 15.91
C THR A 157 -1.11 7.27 15.90
N TYR A 158 -1.00 6.44 14.89
CA TYR A 158 -1.76 5.18 14.76
C TYR A 158 -1.10 3.98 15.46
N VAL A 159 0.13 4.14 15.96
CA VAL A 159 0.88 3.08 16.64
C VAL A 159 0.88 3.29 18.15
N GLY A 160 0.63 2.24 18.92
CA GLY A 160 0.62 2.31 20.38
C GLY A 160 0.20 1.00 21.03
N ASP A 161 0.21 0.98 22.37
CA ASP A 161 -0.16 -0.20 23.14
C ASP A 161 -1.64 -0.59 22.99
N ASP A 162 -2.48 0.38 22.58
CA ASP A 162 -3.92 0.24 22.39
C ASP A 162 -4.35 0.36 20.91
N ARG A 163 -3.40 0.43 19.99
CA ARG A 163 -3.63 0.64 18.53
C ARG A 163 -2.81 -0.35 17.71
N LEU A 164 -2.39 0.05 16.50
CA LEU A 164 -1.54 -0.81 15.68
C LEU A 164 -0.20 -1.07 16.35
N HIS A 165 0.37 -2.24 16.10
CA HIS A 165 1.74 -2.56 16.49
C HIS A 165 2.76 -1.78 15.66
N ALA A 166 2.44 -1.55 14.37
CA ALA A 166 3.27 -0.77 13.46
C ALA A 166 2.43 -0.08 12.37
N ALA A 167 2.97 0.97 11.78
CA ALA A 167 2.45 1.61 10.57
C ALA A 167 3.59 1.86 9.59
N PHE A 168 3.37 1.65 8.30
CA PHE A 168 4.38 1.91 7.30
C PHE A 168 4.66 3.40 7.16
N ASN A 169 5.95 3.73 7.11
CA ASN A 169 6.45 5.07 6.85
C ASN A 169 7.21 5.10 5.52
N TYR A 170 6.69 5.83 4.56
CA TYR A 170 7.29 5.97 3.24
C TYR A 170 8.53 6.88 3.19
N GLY A 171 8.81 7.64 4.24
CA GLY A 171 9.98 8.53 4.28
C GLY A 171 11.31 7.82 4.07
N TYR A 172 11.50 6.66 4.71
CA TYR A 172 12.66 5.80 4.48
C TYR A 172 12.66 5.18 3.09
N ALA A 173 11.54 4.58 2.68
CA ALA A 173 11.41 3.94 1.37
C ALA A 173 11.65 4.91 0.21
N ASN A 174 11.25 6.18 0.34
CA ASN A 174 11.40 7.20 -0.70
C ASN A 174 12.71 7.99 -0.62
N SER A 175 13.60 7.68 0.32
CA SER A 175 14.92 8.34 0.43
C SER A 175 15.75 8.12 -0.83
N PRO A 176 16.45 9.15 -1.34
CA PRO A 176 17.46 8.96 -2.37
C PRO A 176 18.65 8.16 -1.84
N PHE A 177 19.43 7.53 -2.73
CA PHE A 177 20.61 6.75 -2.34
C PHE A 177 21.72 7.67 -1.79
N SER A 178 21.61 7.98 -0.53
CA SER A 178 22.50 8.88 0.20
C SER A 178 22.51 8.53 1.68
N ALA A 179 23.70 8.35 2.27
CA ALA A 179 23.84 8.11 3.70
C ALA A 179 23.19 9.22 4.54
N LYS A 180 23.30 10.48 4.09
CA LYS A 180 22.65 11.63 4.75
C LYS A 180 21.14 11.53 4.72
N ALA A 181 20.55 11.16 3.58
CA ALA A 181 19.10 11.06 3.42
C ALA A 181 18.51 9.92 4.24
N PHE A 182 19.07 8.72 4.12
CA PHE A 182 18.66 7.56 4.93
C PHE A 182 18.87 7.83 6.43
N GLY A 183 20.02 8.37 6.82
CA GLY A 183 20.31 8.71 8.22
C GLY A 183 19.28 9.69 8.79
N LYS A 184 18.91 10.74 8.05
CA LYS A 184 17.86 11.67 8.46
C LYS A 184 16.49 10.99 8.61
N ALA A 185 16.10 10.14 7.66
CA ALA A 185 14.81 9.43 7.71
C ALA A 185 14.75 8.43 8.88
N ILE A 186 15.84 7.70 9.14
CA ILE A 186 15.96 6.77 10.26
C ILE A 186 15.89 7.53 11.59
N GLN A 187 16.71 8.55 11.77
CA GLN A 187 16.76 9.35 13.01
C GLN A 187 15.42 10.00 13.32
N TYR A 188 14.74 10.54 12.30
CA TYR A 188 13.43 11.15 12.48
C TYR A 188 12.38 10.12 12.89
N TRP A 189 12.30 8.98 12.19
CA TRP A 189 11.34 7.93 12.50
C TRP A 189 11.58 7.30 13.88
N ASP A 190 12.85 7.04 14.22
CA ASP A 190 13.25 6.51 15.53
C ASP A 190 12.93 7.51 16.66
N SER A 191 13.16 8.81 16.44
CA SER A 191 12.83 9.86 17.44
C SER A 191 11.34 9.94 17.75
N LEU A 192 10.47 9.69 16.77
CA LEU A 192 9.02 9.63 16.98
C LEU A 192 8.59 8.40 17.79
N HIS A 193 9.34 7.30 17.72
CA HIS A 193 9.05 6.07 18.46
C HIS A 193 9.60 6.11 19.88
N GLY A 194 10.75 6.76 20.09
CA GLY A 194 11.46 6.76 21.37
C GLY A 194 11.92 5.34 21.77
N GLU A 195 12.22 5.15 23.05
CA GLU A 195 12.73 3.87 23.54
C GLU A 195 11.65 2.77 23.66
N LYS A 196 10.39 3.16 23.89
CA LYS A 196 9.30 2.22 24.20
C LYS A 196 8.61 1.63 22.98
N ALA A 197 8.63 2.31 21.84
CA ALA A 197 8.00 1.81 20.63
C ALA A 197 9.02 1.23 19.66
N TRP A 198 8.58 0.30 18.82
CA TRP A 198 9.44 -0.41 17.87
C TRP A 198 9.15 0.04 16.43
N PRO A 199 10.10 0.71 15.75
CA PRO A 199 9.91 1.17 14.39
C PRO A 199 9.94 0.00 13.39
N ASN A 200 9.49 0.27 12.18
CA ASN A 200 9.58 -0.65 11.05
C ASN A 200 10.03 0.07 9.78
N TYR A 201 10.66 -0.66 8.89
CA TYR A 201 11.23 -0.14 7.66
C TYR A 201 10.94 -1.07 6.48
N PHE A 202 10.82 -0.51 5.28
CA PHE A 202 10.80 -1.23 4.02
C PHE A 202 11.48 -0.38 2.93
N LEU A 203 12.11 -1.02 1.97
CA LEU A 203 12.74 -0.34 0.84
C LEU A 203 11.82 -0.27 -0.38
N ASN A 204 11.04 -1.30 -0.60
CA ASN A 204 10.09 -1.41 -1.71
C ASN A 204 8.94 -2.37 -1.37
N ASN A 205 7.88 -2.31 -2.16
CA ASN A 205 6.70 -3.16 -2.02
C ASN A 205 5.99 -3.33 -3.38
N HIS A 206 4.77 -3.84 -3.39
CA HIS A 206 3.98 -4.01 -4.61
C HIS A 206 3.48 -2.68 -5.24
N ASP A 207 3.66 -1.54 -4.56
CA ASP A 207 3.30 -0.19 -5.02
C ASP A 207 4.50 0.71 -5.27
N THR A 208 5.69 0.26 -4.84
CA THR A 208 6.95 1.00 -5.00
C THR A 208 7.96 0.18 -5.81
N SER A 209 8.53 0.80 -6.83
CA SER A 209 9.55 0.17 -7.69
C SER A 209 10.67 -0.48 -6.88
N ARG A 210 11.15 -1.62 -7.35
CA ARG A 210 12.18 -2.42 -6.67
C ARG A 210 13.44 -1.62 -6.39
N SER A 211 14.03 -1.83 -5.22
CA SER A 211 15.29 -1.21 -4.78
C SER A 211 16.44 -1.47 -5.77
N SER A 212 16.48 -2.64 -6.39
CA SER A 212 17.42 -2.98 -7.46
C SER A 212 17.34 -2.09 -8.71
N ILE A 213 16.18 -1.47 -8.96
CA ILE A 213 15.99 -0.50 -10.07
C ILE A 213 16.30 0.92 -9.60
N ARG A 214 15.84 1.26 -8.38
CA ARG A 214 15.95 2.63 -7.88
C ARG A 214 17.36 3.02 -7.49
N TYR A 215 18.14 2.07 -7.00
CA TYR A 215 19.43 2.35 -6.37
C TYR A 215 20.63 1.67 -7.05
N ALA A 216 20.43 0.56 -7.77
CA ALA A 216 21.52 -0.22 -8.31
C ALA A 216 21.44 -0.40 -9.84
N GLY A 217 22.60 -0.51 -10.46
CA GLY A 217 22.71 -0.95 -11.86
C GLY A 217 22.31 -2.43 -12.05
N PRO A 218 22.31 -2.94 -13.29
CA PRO A 218 21.88 -4.32 -13.58
C PRO A 218 22.63 -5.40 -12.79
N ASP A 219 23.91 -5.21 -12.54
CA ASP A 219 24.81 -6.19 -11.90
C ASP A 219 25.54 -5.62 -10.67
N ASP A 220 24.98 -4.56 -10.07
CA ASP A 220 25.58 -3.88 -8.91
C ASP A 220 25.12 -4.53 -7.59
N ASP A 221 25.48 -5.79 -7.39
CA ASP A 221 25.17 -6.50 -6.14
C ASP A 221 25.91 -5.91 -4.93
N ALA A 222 27.00 -5.20 -5.13
CA ALA A 222 27.70 -4.51 -4.04
C ALA A 222 26.81 -3.44 -3.40
N LYS A 223 26.12 -2.65 -4.21
CA LYS A 223 25.14 -1.67 -3.71
C LYS A 223 23.94 -2.32 -3.05
N LEU A 224 23.44 -3.43 -3.59
CA LEU A 224 22.32 -4.17 -2.98
C LEU A 224 22.70 -4.75 -1.63
N LYS A 225 23.93 -5.27 -1.47
CA LYS A 225 24.46 -5.72 -0.18
C LYS A 225 24.62 -4.59 0.82
N LEU A 226 25.06 -3.40 0.38
CA LEU A 226 25.12 -2.22 1.23
C LEU A 226 23.72 -1.81 1.73
N LEU A 227 22.72 -1.82 0.85
CA LEU A 227 21.32 -1.56 1.23
C LEU A 227 20.81 -2.61 2.21
N ALA A 228 21.07 -3.90 1.96
CA ALA A 228 20.69 -5.00 2.83
C ALA A 228 21.34 -4.84 4.23
N THR A 229 22.64 -4.52 4.28
CA THR A 229 23.33 -4.28 5.56
C THR A 229 22.63 -3.18 6.34
N MET A 230 22.39 -2.02 5.73
CA MET A 230 21.70 -0.93 6.39
C MET A 230 20.30 -1.37 6.85
N HIS A 231 19.52 -1.99 5.97
CA HIS A 231 18.13 -2.35 6.23
C HIS A 231 17.97 -3.40 7.33
N LEU A 232 18.89 -4.36 7.42
CA LEU A 232 18.85 -5.45 8.40
C LEU A 232 19.50 -5.10 9.74
N THR A 233 20.29 -4.01 9.81
CA THR A 233 20.99 -3.63 11.04
C THR A 233 20.45 -2.38 11.72
N VAL A 234 19.55 -1.63 11.08
CA VAL A 234 18.85 -0.51 11.73
C VAL A 234 17.91 -1.03 12.82
N ARG A 235 17.81 -0.29 13.94
CA ARG A 235 16.84 -0.61 15.01
C ARG A 235 15.43 -0.59 14.45
N GLY A 236 14.75 -1.73 14.42
CA GLY A 236 13.37 -1.86 13.88
C GLY A 236 13.14 -3.19 13.17
N THR A 237 11.90 -3.40 12.73
CA THR A 237 11.53 -4.58 11.94
C THR A 237 11.72 -4.30 10.45
N PRO A 238 12.63 -5.02 9.76
CA PRO A 238 12.77 -4.91 8.31
C PRO A 238 11.68 -5.70 7.61
N TYR A 239 10.98 -5.05 6.67
CA TYR A 239 10.06 -5.71 5.75
C TYR A 239 10.75 -5.89 4.40
N LEU A 240 10.83 -7.14 3.95
CA LEU A 240 11.45 -7.50 2.68
C LEU A 240 10.36 -7.78 1.63
N TYR A 241 10.49 -7.18 0.47
CA TYR A 241 9.63 -7.50 -0.64
C TYR A 241 10.21 -8.70 -1.41
N TYR A 242 9.36 -9.68 -1.78
CA TYR A 242 9.81 -10.89 -2.46
C TYR A 242 10.72 -10.59 -3.66
N GLY A 243 11.79 -11.33 -3.77
CA GLY A 243 12.80 -11.16 -4.81
C GLY A 243 13.81 -10.03 -4.54
N GLU A 244 13.66 -9.27 -3.46
CA GLU A 244 14.67 -8.30 -3.02
C GLU A 244 15.96 -9.01 -2.66
N GLU A 245 15.87 -10.15 -1.96
CA GLU A 245 16.95 -11.01 -1.52
C GLU A 245 17.77 -11.64 -2.66
N ILE A 246 17.22 -11.69 -3.87
CA ILE A 246 17.93 -12.13 -5.07
C ILE A 246 18.19 -10.99 -6.06
N GLY A 247 17.81 -9.77 -5.72
CA GLY A 247 17.96 -8.58 -6.57
C GLY A 247 17.11 -8.63 -7.84
N MET A 248 15.86 -9.14 -7.76
CA MET A 248 14.91 -9.12 -8.87
C MET A 248 14.71 -7.70 -9.41
N ARG A 249 14.51 -7.59 -10.71
CA ARG A 249 14.32 -6.32 -11.42
C ARG A 249 12.89 -6.18 -11.93
N ASN A 250 12.48 -4.93 -12.20
CA ASN A 250 11.19 -4.68 -12.85
C ASN A 250 11.19 -5.19 -14.29
N ILE A 251 10.06 -5.73 -14.73
CA ILE A 251 9.79 -5.98 -16.14
C ILE A 251 9.24 -4.74 -16.84
N SER A 252 9.43 -4.63 -18.13
CA SER A 252 8.77 -3.62 -18.97
C SER A 252 7.63 -4.30 -19.73
N LEU A 253 6.43 -3.70 -19.66
CA LEU A 253 5.24 -4.22 -20.32
C LEU A 253 4.79 -3.26 -21.43
N PRO A 254 4.36 -3.77 -22.58
CA PRO A 254 3.64 -2.97 -23.54
C PRO A 254 2.25 -2.59 -22.97
N TYR A 255 1.68 -1.50 -23.46
CA TYR A 255 0.37 -1.00 -22.99
C TYR A 255 -0.72 -2.09 -22.98
N SER A 256 -0.74 -2.95 -24.01
CA SER A 256 -1.72 -4.03 -24.16
C SER A 256 -1.70 -5.08 -23.03
N GLN A 257 -0.57 -5.23 -22.33
CA GLN A 257 -0.40 -6.19 -21.25
C GLN A 257 -0.57 -5.56 -19.85
N ILE A 258 -0.70 -4.24 -19.78
CA ILE A 258 -0.90 -3.55 -18.50
C ILE A 258 -2.28 -3.88 -17.96
N GLN A 259 -2.37 -4.28 -16.69
CA GLN A 259 -3.60 -4.50 -15.96
C GLN A 259 -3.88 -3.39 -14.94
N ASP A 260 -2.84 -2.80 -14.38
CA ASP A 260 -2.90 -1.76 -13.36
C ASP A 260 -3.67 -0.51 -13.86
N PRO A 261 -4.81 -0.12 -13.23
CA PRO A 261 -5.62 0.98 -13.69
C PRO A 261 -4.86 2.32 -13.82
N PRO A 262 -4.07 2.77 -12.85
CA PRO A 262 -3.24 3.97 -13.03
C PRO A 262 -2.19 3.81 -14.13
N GLY A 263 -1.65 2.61 -14.32
CA GLY A 263 -0.75 2.31 -15.43
C GLY A 263 -1.39 2.54 -16.80
N LYS A 264 -2.62 2.05 -17.00
CA LYS A 264 -3.40 2.30 -18.21
C LYS A 264 -3.72 3.78 -18.40
N ARG A 265 -4.13 4.46 -17.33
CA ARG A 265 -4.60 5.84 -17.39
C ARG A 265 -3.50 6.85 -17.70
N TYR A 266 -2.33 6.67 -17.13
CA TYR A 266 -1.23 7.64 -17.20
C TYR A 266 -0.11 7.23 -18.16
N TRP A 267 -0.30 6.18 -18.97
CA TRP A 267 0.65 5.79 -20.00
C TRP A 267 0.92 6.94 -20.99
N PRO A 268 2.16 7.12 -21.47
CA PRO A 268 3.41 6.41 -21.12
C PRO A 268 4.18 7.03 -19.95
N LEU A 269 3.64 8.07 -19.28
CA LEU A 269 4.31 8.80 -18.21
C LEU A 269 4.48 7.94 -16.95
N PHE A 270 3.49 7.11 -16.64
CA PHE A 270 3.57 6.11 -15.59
C PHE A 270 3.46 4.71 -16.20
N LYS A 271 4.53 3.92 -16.03
CA LYS A 271 4.68 2.61 -16.69
C LYS A 271 3.96 1.45 -15.98
N SER A 272 3.10 1.71 -15.03
CA SER A 272 2.38 0.68 -14.26
C SER A 272 3.18 0.08 -13.09
N ARG A 273 2.44 -0.34 -12.07
CA ARG A 273 2.97 -1.13 -10.94
C ARG A 273 3.18 -2.60 -11.30
N ASP A 274 2.57 -3.08 -12.39
CA ASP A 274 2.72 -4.47 -12.84
C ASP A 274 4.18 -4.86 -13.07
N GLY A 275 5.02 -3.87 -13.44
CA GLY A 275 6.44 -4.09 -13.70
C GLY A 275 7.23 -4.68 -12.52
N PHE A 276 6.83 -4.41 -11.30
CA PHE A 276 7.46 -4.95 -10.08
C PHE A 276 6.62 -6.00 -9.35
N ARG A 277 5.53 -6.46 -9.98
CA ARG A 277 4.66 -7.55 -9.53
C ARG A 277 4.88 -8.86 -10.32
N SER A 278 5.98 -8.93 -11.10
CA SER A 278 6.33 -10.10 -11.90
C SER A 278 6.57 -11.34 -11.03
N PRO A 279 6.35 -12.55 -11.59
CA PRO A 279 6.56 -13.81 -10.85
C PRO A 279 7.94 -13.96 -10.24
N MET A 280 8.03 -14.63 -9.08
CA MET A 280 9.28 -14.94 -8.40
C MET A 280 10.18 -15.82 -9.27
N GLN A 281 11.49 -15.55 -9.24
CA GLN A 281 12.51 -16.27 -10.02
C GLN A 281 13.13 -17.41 -9.19
N TRP A 282 12.48 -18.58 -9.16
CA TRP A 282 12.93 -19.71 -8.36
C TRP A 282 14.13 -20.45 -8.96
N ASN A 283 14.12 -20.68 -10.28
CA ASN A 283 15.17 -21.42 -11.00
C ASN A 283 15.24 -21.02 -12.48
N ALA A 284 16.12 -21.71 -13.26
CA ALA A 284 16.34 -21.44 -14.69
C ALA A 284 15.35 -22.18 -15.63
N HIS A 285 14.39 -22.94 -15.11
CA HIS A 285 13.37 -23.63 -15.93
C HIS A 285 12.37 -22.65 -16.54
N PRO A 286 11.54 -23.09 -17.51
CA PRO A 286 10.49 -22.25 -18.08
C PRO A 286 9.67 -21.54 -17.00
N PHE A 287 9.29 -20.29 -17.28
CA PHE A 287 8.57 -19.41 -16.33
C PHE A 287 9.25 -19.28 -14.95
N ALA A 288 10.60 -19.40 -14.92
CA ALA A 288 11.41 -19.33 -13.72
C ALA A 288 11.05 -20.36 -12.62
N GLY A 289 10.40 -21.47 -12.99
CA GLY A 289 9.88 -22.45 -12.04
C GLY A 289 8.72 -21.93 -11.17
N PHE A 290 8.15 -20.79 -11.53
CA PHE A 290 6.99 -20.23 -10.84
C PHE A 290 5.68 -20.95 -11.21
N SER A 291 5.55 -21.34 -12.48
CA SER A 291 4.34 -21.97 -13.02
C SER A 291 4.71 -22.99 -14.07
N SER A 292 3.83 -23.96 -14.31
CA SER A 292 3.87 -24.89 -15.44
C SER A 292 3.25 -24.34 -16.72
N VAL A 293 2.53 -23.23 -16.63
CA VAL A 293 1.88 -22.52 -17.75
C VAL A 293 2.34 -21.07 -17.77
N GLU A 294 2.13 -20.36 -18.87
CA GLU A 294 2.50 -18.96 -19.00
C GLU A 294 1.77 -18.12 -17.94
N PRO A 295 2.49 -17.41 -17.06
CA PRO A 295 1.89 -16.52 -16.07
C PRO A 295 1.25 -15.28 -16.74
N TRP A 296 0.23 -14.72 -16.16
CA TRP A 296 -0.44 -13.52 -16.68
C TRP A 296 0.47 -12.27 -16.72
N LEU A 297 1.48 -12.19 -15.86
CA LEU A 297 2.60 -11.26 -15.98
C LEU A 297 3.84 -12.03 -16.36
N PRO A 298 4.63 -11.58 -17.36
CA PRO A 298 5.83 -12.29 -17.77
C PRO A 298 6.92 -12.26 -16.70
N VAL A 299 7.79 -13.25 -16.73
CA VAL A 299 8.99 -13.30 -15.88
C VAL A 299 10.07 -12.41 -16.49
N HIS A 300 10.89 -11.76 -15.65
CA HIS A 300 12.01 -10.96 -16.13
C HIS A 300 13.04 -11.86 -16.85
N PRO A 301 13.55 -11.49 -18.03
CA PRO A 301 14.43 -12.36 -18.87
C PRO A 301 15.68 -12.85 -18.17
N ASN A 302 16.21 -12.15 -17.17
CA ASN A 302 17.41 -12.55 -16.44
C ASN A 302 17.21 -13.73 -15.48
N TYR A 303 16.00 -14.31 -15.37
CA TYR A 303 15.72 -15.44 -14.49
C TYR A 303 16.61 -16.66 -14.74
N LYS A 304 17.12 -16.81 -15.96
CA LYS A 304 18.04 -17.90 -16.32
C LYS A 304 19.35 -17.85 -15.53
N VAL A 305 19.74 -16.65 -15.09
CA VAL A 305 20.98 -16.41 -14.33
C VAL A 305 20.67 -15.98 -12.90
N ARG A 306 19.76 -15.00 -12.75
CA ARG A 306 19.40 -14.42 -11.46
C ARG A 306 18.14 -15.11 -10.91
N ASN A 307 18.34 -16.13 -10.12
CA ASN A 307 17.28 -16.93 -9.49
C ASN A 307 17.75 -17.54 -8.17
N VAL A 308 16.80 -18.06 -7.39
CA VAL A 308 17.07 -18.63 -6.06
C VAL A 308 18.05 -19.81 -6.15
N THR A 309 17.83 -20.77 -7.06
CA THR A 309 18.66 -21.97 -7.17
C THR A 309 20.12 -21.62 -7.47
N ASN A 310 20.38 -20.77 -8.44
CA ASN A 310 21.74 -20.39 -8.82
C ASN A 310 22.42 -19.61 -7.68
N GLN A 311 21.70 -18.70 -7.02
CA GLN A 311 22.26 -17.90 -5.93
C GLN A 311 22.49 -18.73 -4.66
N ALA A 312 21.63 -19.70 -4.37
CA ALA A 312 21.83 -20.60 -3.22
C ALA A 312 23.15 -21.40 -3.35
N GLY A 313 23.52 -21.79 -4.57
CA GLY A 313 24.78 -22.48 -4.87
C GLY A 313 26.02 -21.58 -4.95
N THR A 314 25.87 -20.26 -4.83
CA THR A 314 26.97 -19.30 -5.00
C THR A 314 27.25 -18.58 -3.66
N PRO A 315 28.34 -18.91 -2.93
CA PRO A 315 28.61 -18.40 -1.59
C PRO A 315 28.58 -16.86 -1.48
N ALA A 316 29.09 -16.14 -2.49
CA ALA A 316 29.16 -14.69 -2.51
C ALA A 316 27.91 -14.02 -3.09
N SER A 317 26.82 -14.76 -3.34
CA SER A 317 25.57 -14.21 -3.90
C SER A 317 24.89 -13.23 -2.95
N LEU A 318 23.94 -12.46 -3.51
CA LEU A 318 23.08 -11.58 -2.71
C LEU A 318 22.19 -12.40 -1.76
N LEU A 319 21.60 -13.50 -2.23
CA LEU A 319 20.76 -14.38 -1.42
C LEU A 319 21.50 -14.92 -0.19
N ASN A 320 22.73 -15.41 -0.38
CA ASN A 320 23.54 -15.93 0.74
C ASN A 320 24.05 -14.81 1.67
N PHE A 321 24.10 -13.57 1.18
CA PHE A 321 24.39 -12.40 2.01
C PHE A 321 23.21 -12.02 2.93
N TYR A 322 21.99 -12.22 2.48
CA TYR A 322 20.77 -12.00 3.30
C TYR A 322 20.58 -13.07 4.40
N LYS A 323 21.09 -14.29 4.18
CA LYS A 323 21.07 -15.38 5.20
C LYS A 323 22.06 -15.14 6.33
#